data_d6f56fcd30b5692097763e1d54b34194
#
_entry.id   d6f56fcd30b5692097763e1d54b34194
#
_cell.length_a   1.000
_cell.length_b   1.000
_cell.length_c   1.000
_cell.angle_alpha   90.00
_cell.angle_beta   90.00
_cell.angle_gamma   90.00
#
_symmetry.space_group_name_H-M   'P 1'
#
loop_
_entity.id
_entity.type
_entity.pdbx_description
1 polymer ?
#
loop_
_entity_poly.entity_id
_entity_poly.type
_entity_poly.pdbx_seq_one_letter_code
_entity_poly.pdbx_strand_id
1 'polypeptide(L)'
;MNDQNKTAQLLSLEETAIRLRQNGFTVEPIEDHHLPVCWEKGRLCRISGRGSVLYRQECVDVPGAQDALRAVIDTAKMTSEYMAILETAPRLKASGLTGDYRVLADFSSAVLAGHPTERGGQFVTWEWDFDREGVHHGHYIQDDYDAAKRDFTVRGGLIQKDALFEPEQLAEIYRALRFVREQDESLSFGRDQELAELMEQVGKSLPEAALRQRDAPEQIGMTMK
;
A
#
# COMPACT_ATOMS: atom_id res chain seq x y z
N MET A 1 19.39 -18.66 -17.72
CA MET A 1 18.86 -17.81 -16.61
C MET A 1 19.82 -17.98 -15.45
N ASN A 2 20.40 -16.89 -14.96
CA ASN A 2 21.52 -16.93 -14.00
C ASN A 2 21.01 -17.39 -12.62
N ASP A 3 21.76 -18.20 -11.86
CA ASP A 3 21.33 -18.76 -10.55
C ASP A 3 21.00 -17.65 -9.54
N GLN A 4 21.65 -16.50 -9.61
CA GLN A 4 21.33 -15.33 -8.79
C GLN A 4 19.89 -14.82 -9.01
N ASN A 5 19.45 -14.76 -10.27
CA ASN A 5 18.09 -14.31 -10.59
C ASN A 5 17.01 -15.28 -10.07
N LYS A 6 17.29 -16.59 -10.05
CA LYS A 6 16.39 -17.58 -9.46
C LYS A 6 16.28 -17.42 -7.94
N THR A 7 17.40 -17.15 -7.28
CA THR A 7 17.43 -16.93 -5.83
C THR A 7 16.66 -15.66 -5.46
N ALA A 8 16.86 -14.55 -6.18
CA ALA A 8 16.13 -13.30 -5.94
C ALA A 8 14.61 -13.46 -6.14
N GLN A 9 14.20 -14.18 -7.19
CA GLN A 9 12.79 -14.50 -7.43
C GLN A 9 12.18 -15.36 -6.32
N LEU A 10 12.92 -16.33 -5.79
CA LEU A 10 12.47 -17.16 -4.68
C LEU A 10 12.28 -16.32 -3.40
N LEU A 11 13.26 -15.48 -3.06
CA LEU A 11 13.18 -14.58 -1.91
C LEU A 11 11.99 -13.60 -2.03
N SER A 12 11.73 -13.10 -3.24
CA SER A 12 10.56 -12.25 -3.48
C SER A 12 9.23 -12.99 -3.27
N LEU A 13 9.14 -14.27 -3.68
CA LEU A 13 7.95 -15.09 -3.42
C LEU A 13 7.79 -15.43 -1.94
N GLU A 14 8.86 -15.72 -1.22
CA GLU A 14 8.84 -15.97 0.22
C GLU A 14 8.36 -14.74 0.98
N GLU A 15 8.88 -13.57 0.65
CA GLU A 15 8.44 -12.29 1.21
C GLU A 15 6.96 -12.02 0.89
N THR A 16 6.54 -12.25 -0.36
CA THR A 16 5.13 -12.11 -0.75
C THR A 16 4.23 -13.06 0.05
N ALA A 17 4.70 -14.28 0.31
CA ALA A 17 3.97 -15.26 1.12
C ALA A 17 3.81 -14.79 2.57
N ILE A 18 4.84 -14.17 3.16
CA ILE A 18 4.78 -13.59 4.51
C ILE A 18 3.70 -12.50 4.54
N ARG A 19 3.75 -11.54 3.60
CA ARG A 19 2.78 -10.43 3.52
C ARG A 19 1.35 -10.89 3.33
N LEU A 20 1.14 -11.85 2.42
CA LEU A 20 -0.20 -12.38 2.19
C LEU A 20 -0.77 -13.10 3.42
N ARG A 21 0.07 -13.85 4.17
CA ARG A 21 -0.37 -14.47 5.44
C ARG A 21 -0.74 -13.42 6.49
N GLN A 22 0.03 -12.33 6.60
CA GLN A 22 -0.27 -11.20 7.48
C GLN A 22 -1.61 -10.54 7.12
N ASN A 23 -1.93 -10.48 5.82
CA ASN A 23 -3.19 -9.97 5.29
C ASN A 23 -4.35 -11.00 5.34
N GLY A 24 -4.15 -12.16 5.98
CA GLY A 24 -5.21 -13.15 6.19
C GLY A 24 -5.41 -14.14 5.04
N PHE A 25 -4.55 -14.13 4.01
CA PHE A 25 -4.62 -15.11 2.94
C PHE A 25 -3.93 -16.42 3.31
N THR A 26 -4.47 -17.52 2.80
CA THR A 26 -3.78 -18.82 2.85
C THR A 26 -2.91 -18.97 1.61
N VAL A 27 -1.64 -19.30 1.79
CA VAL A 27 -0.70 -19.57 0.69
C VAL A 27 -0.17 -21.00 0.80
N GLU A 28 -0.11 -21.69 -0.33
CA GLU A 28 0.46 -23.03 -0.43
C GLU A 28 2.00 -22.95 -0.64
N PRO A 29 2.73 -24.07 -0.54
CA PRO A 29 4.14 -24.10 -0.88
C PRO A 29 4.41 -23.62 -2.31
N ILE A 30 5.57 -22.99 -2.52
CA ILE A 30 5.99 -22.53 -3.85
C ILE A 30 6.18 -23.74 -4.76
N GLU A 31 5.49 -23.75 -5.89
CA GLU A 31 5.52 -24.80 -6.91
C GLU A 31 5.88 -24.19 -8.28
N ASP A 32 6.82 -24.80 -8.99
CA ASP A 32 7.23 -24.34 -10.34
C ASP A 32 7.50 -22.84 -10.44
N HIS A 33 8.19 -22.29 -9.46
CA HIS A 33 8.48 -20.84 -9.35
C HIS A 33 7.24 -19.95 -9.25
N HIS A 34 6.13 -20.48 -8.75
CA HIS A 34 4.92 -19.74 -8.46
C HIS A 34 4.47 -19.95 -7.01
N LEU A 35 3.87 -18.93 -6.43
CA LEU A 35 3.23 -18.98 -5.12
C LEU A 35 1.72 -19.10 -5.32
N PRO A 36 1.11 -20.26 -5.02
CA PRO A 36 -0.34 -20.40 -5.07
C PRO A 36 -0.98 -19.70 -3.87
N VAL A 37 -2.04 -18.93 -4.15
CA VAL A 37 -2.81 -18.18 -3.15
C VAL A 37 -4.23 -18.70 -3.12
N CYS A 38 -4.71 -19.02 -1.93
CA CYS A 38 -6.07 -19.47 -1.68
C CYS A 38 -6.86 -18.39 -0.94
N TRP A 39 -8.14 -18.30 -1.28
CA TRP A 39 -9.12 -17.49 -0.61
C TRP A 39 -10.36 -18.32 -0.30
N GLU A 40 -10.87 -18.21 0.94
CA GLU A 40 -11.88 -19.12 1.46
C GLU A 40 -11.49 -20.61 1.28
N LYS A 41 -12.23 -21.35 0.47
CA LYS A 41 -12.03 -22.80 0.26
C LYS A 41 -11.43 -23.14 -1.10
N GLY A 42 -10.99 -22.14 -1.89
CA GLY A 42 -10.52 -22.36 -3.26
C GLY A 42 -9.23 -21.64 -3.60
N ARG A 43 -8.57 -22.09 -4.64
CA ARG A 43 -7.41 -21.42 -5.21
C ARG A 43 -7.87 -20.15 -5.96
N LEU A 44 -7.43 -18.99 -5.51
CA LEU A 44 -7.75 -17.70 -6.10
C LEU A 44 -6.86 -17.40 -7.31
N CYS A 45 -5.55 -17.52 -7.10
CA CYS A 45 -4.56 -17.17 -8.12
C CYS A 45 -3.21 -17.86 -7.82
N ARG A 46 -2.21 -17.56 -8.65
CA ARG A 46 -0.80 -17.87 -8.41
C ARG A 46 0.06 -16.66 -8.77
N ILE A 47 1.14 -16.44 -8.04
CA ILE A 47 2.05 -15.32 -8.23
C ILE A 47 3.37 -15.86 -8.75
N SER A 48 3.89 -15.28 -9.83
CA SER A 48 5.20 -15.62 -10.36
C SER A 48 6.32 -14.93 -9.57
N GLY A 49 7.56 -15.42 -9.67
CA GLY A 49 8.74 -14.80 -9.05
C GLY A 49 9.03 -13.35 -9.49
N ARG A 50 8.29 -12.82 -10.47
CA ARG A 50 8.34 -11.42 -10.92
C ARG A 50 7.13 -10.61 -10.45
N GLY A 51 6.30 -11.16 -9.56
CA GLY A 51 5.12 -10.48 -9.03
C GLY A 51 3.91 -10.49 -9.97
N SER A 52 3.95 -11.17 -11.13
CA SER A 52 2.77 -11.28 -12.00
C SER A 52 1.75 -12.22 -11.38
N VAL A 53 0.50 -11.75 -11.28
CA VAL A 53 -0.62 -12.53 -10.73
C VAL A 53 -1.39 -13.17 -11.87
N LEU A 54 -1.51 -14.49 -11.82
CA LEU A 54 -2.19 -15.32 -12.81
C LEU A 54 -3.43 -15.96 -12.16
N TYR A 55 -4.59 -15.74 -12.72
CA TYR A 55 -5.86 -16.30 -12.23
C TYR A 55 -6.74 -16.79 -13.37
N ARG A 56 -7.75 -17.61 -13.03
CA ARG A 56 -8.79 -18.01 -13.96
C ARG A 56 -10.04 -17.21 -13.69
N GLN A 57 -10.80 -16.87 -14.73
CA GLN A 57 -12.01 -16.07 -14.60
C GLN A 57 -13.01 -16.70 -13.62
N GLU A 58 -13.17 -18.00 -13.66
CA GLU A 58 -14.05 -18.76 -12.77
C GLU A 58 -13.74 -18.57 -11.27
N CYS A 59 -12.47 -18.27 -10.93
CA CYS A 59 -12.05 -18.06 -9.54
C CYS A 59 -12.48 -16.68 -8.99
N VAL A 60 -12.84 -15.73 -9.86
CA VAL A 60 -13.21 -14.37 -9.49
C VAL A 60 -14.69 -14.04 -9.69
N ASP A 61 -15.45 -15.00 -10.20
CA ASP A 61 -16.92 -14.86 -10.39
C ASP A 61 -17.69 -15.09 -9.06
N VAL A 62 -16.97 -15.40 -7.97
CA VAL A 62 -17.54 -15.57 -6.63
C VAL A 62 -17.62 -14.22 -5.92
N PRO A 63 -18.71 -13.92 -5.17
CA PRO A 63 -18.81 -12.68 -4.41
C PRO A 63 -17.62 -12.46 -3.46
N GLY A 64 -17.01 -11.28 -3.52
CA GLY A 64 -15.84 -10.91 -2.74
C GLY A 64 -14.47 -11.35 -3.31
N ALA A 65 -14.45 -12.28 -4.28
CA ALA A 65 -13.19 -12.79 -4.85
C ALA A 65 -12.43 -11.71 -5.66
N GLN A 66 -13.14 -10.77 -6.27
CA GLN A 66 -12.51 -9.66 -7.00
C GLN A 66 -11.76 -8.72 -6.05
N ASP A 67 -12.33 -8.40 -4.89
CA ASP A 67 -11.68 -7.57 -3.87
C ASP A 67 -10.48 -8.31 -3.27
N ALA A 68 -10.64 -9.60 -2.99
CA ALA A 68 -9.54 -10.46 -2.55
C ALA A 68 -8.41 -10.52 -3.58
N LEU A 69 -8.73 -10.69 -4.87
CA LEU A 69 -7.74 -10.69 -5.95
C LEU A 69 -7.02 -9.34 -6.05
N ARG A 70 -7.74 -8.21 -5.91
CA ARG A 70 -7.15 -6.88 -5.92
C ARG A 70 -6.14 -6.73 -4.77
N ALA A 71 -6.51 -7.12 -3.55
CA ALA A 71 -5.60 -7.10 -2.41
C ALA A 71 -4.34 -7.96 -2.63
N VAL A 72 -4.47 -9.12 -3.28
CA VAL A 72 -3.32 -9.95 -3.66
C VAL A 72 -2.44 -9.26 -4.70
N ILE A 73 -3.05 -8.63 -5.71
CA ILE A 73 -2.31 -7.88 -6.75
C ILE A 73 -1.52 -6.73 -6.14
N ASP A 74 -2.14 -5.94 -5.26
CA ASP A 74 -1.50 -4.81 -4.60
C ASP A 74 -0.36 -5.27 -3.69
N THR A 75 -0.56 -6.34 -2.92
CA THR A 75 0.49 -6.95 -2.09
C THR A 75 1.66 -7.46 -2.96
N ALA A 76 1.39 -8.18 -4.04
CA ALA A 76 2.44 -8.70 -4.93
C ALA A 76 3.21 -7.58 -5.63
N LYS A 77 2.52 -6.53 -6.08
CA LYS A 77 3.13 -5.35 -6.71
C LYS A 77 4.05 -4.61 -5.73
N MET A 78 3.53 -4.29 -4.55
CA MET A 78 4.29 -3.62 -3.49
C MET A 78 5.54 -4.42 -3.09
N THR A 79 5.37 -5.73 -2.86
CA THR A 79 6.49 -6.61 -2.47
C THR A 79 7.55 -6.69 -3.56
N SER A 80 7.14 -6.85 -4.82
CA SER A 80 8.07 -6.89 -5.96
C SER A 80 8.84 -5.59 -6.13
N GLU A 81 8.20 -4.44 -5.86
CA GLU A 81 8.83 -3.12 -5.95
C GLU A 81 10.00 -3.02 -4.97
N TYR A 82 9.76 -3.19 -3.67
CA TYR A 82 10.84 -3.00 -2.70
C TYR A 82 11.87 -4.14 -2.71
N MET A 83 11.48 -5.36 -3.03
CA MET A 83 12.43 -6.47 -3.16
C MET A 83 13.40 -6.27 -4.33
N ALA A 84 12.92 -5.74 -5.46
CA ALA A 84 13.77 -5.38 -6.59
C ALA A 84 14.78 -4.28 -6.22
N ILE A 85 14.37 -3.31 -5.41
CA ILE A 85 15.28 -2.27 -4.90
C ILE A 85 16.27 -2.88 -3.92
N LEU A 86 15.82 -3.66 -2.94
CA LEU A 86 16.65 -4.28 -1.90
C LEU A 86 17.75 -5.17 -2.47
N GLU A 87 17.52 -5.83 -3.61
CA GLU A 87 18.51 -6.71 -4.26
C GLU A 87 19.81 -5.95 -4.59
N THR A 88 19.70 -4.69 -5.00
CA THR A 88 20.83 -3.86 -5.45
C THR A 88 21.14 -2.68 -4.53
N ALA A 89 20.29 -2.42 -3.56
CA ALA A 89 20.41 -1.27 -2.67
C ALA A 89 21.70 -1.30 -1.87
N PRO A 90 22.45 -0.18 -1.75
CA PRO A 90 23.61 -0.09 -0.91
C PRO A 90 23.22 -0.17 0.57
N ARG A 91 24.14 -0.64 1.40
CA ARG A 91 23.99 -0.55 2.86
C ARG A 91 23.94 0.91 3.28
N LEU A 92 23.02 1.23 4.19
CA LEU A 92 22.98 2.52 4.85
C LEU A 92 24.16 2.60 5.82
N LYS A 93 25.10 3.50 5.53
CA LYS A 93 26.26 3.77 6.38
C LYS A 93 26.00 5.05 7.15
N ALA A 94 25.72 4.91 8.44
CA ALA A 94 25.53 6.05 9.33
C ALA A 94 26.16 5.76 10.70
N SER A 95 26.75 6.77 11.29
CA SER A 95 27.40 6.69 12.59
C SER A 95 26.40 6.28 13.67
N GLY A 96 26.75 5.30 14.49
CA GLY A 96 25.89 4.81 15.57
C GLY A 96 24.74 3.90 15.13
N LEU A 97 24.55 3.67 13.83
CA LEU A 97 23.50 2.78 13.33
C LEU A 97 23.99 1.32 13.42
N THR A 98 23.21 0.49 14.13
CA THR A 98 23.42 -0.96 14.20
C THR A 98 22.32 -1.67 13.40
N GLY A 99 22.70 -2.61 12.52
CA GLY A 99 21.75 -3.35 11.69
C GLY A 99 22.10 -3.31 10.21
N ASP A 100 21.50 -4.22 9.43
CA ASP A 100 21.72 -4.33 7.98
C ASP A 100 20.62 -3.57 7.22
N TYR A 101 20.59 -2.26 7.40
CA TYR A 101 19.68 -1.39 6.66
C TYR A 101 20.20 -1.12 5.26
N ARG A 102 19.30 -1.18 4.28
CA ARG A 102 19.55 -0.88 2.88
C ARG A 102 18.82 0.38 2.46
N VAL A 103 19.49 1.25 1.70
CA VAL A 103 18.90 2.51 1.21
C VAL A 103 17.92 2.21 0.09
N LEU A 104 16.62 2.40 0.35
CA LEU A 104 15.57 2.25 -0.68
C LEU A 104 15.34 3.54 -1.45
N ALA A 105 15.42 4.68 -0.77
CA ALA A 105 15.36 6.00 -1.37
C ALA A 105 16.14 7.01 -0.52
N ASP A 106 16.68 8.02 -1.16
CA ASP A 106 17.45 9.09 -0.53
C ASP A 106 17.20 10.40 -1.29
N PHE A 107 16.64 11.40 -0.59
CA PHE A 107 16.35 12.69 -1.18
C PHE A 107 16.37 13.80 -0.13
N SER A 108 17.04 14.91 -0.43
CA SER A 108 17.19 16.05 0.46
C SER A 108 17.78 15.63 1.82
N SER A 109 17.09 15.88 2.91
CA SER A 109 17.49 15.45 4.26
C SER A 109 16.92 14.09 4.66
N ALA A 110 16.07 13.44 3.86
CA ALA A 110 15.39 12.21 4.22
C ALA A 110 15.99 10.98 3.53
N VAL A 111 16.06 9.87 4.27
CA VAL A 111 16.39 8.55 3.74
C VAL A 111 15.32 7.55 4.16
N LEU A 112 14.85 6.76 3.19
CA LEU A 112 14.04 5.57 3.42
C LEU A 112 14.93 4.35 3.36
N ALA A 113 14.91 3.55 4.39
CA ALA A 113 15.68 2.31 4.45
C ALA A 113 14.80 1.10 4.74
N GLY A 114 15.23 -0.04 4.21
CA GLY A 114 14.64 -1.34 4.44
C GLY A 114 15.61 -2.28 5.14
N HIS A 115 15.07 -3.10 6.02
CA HIS A 115 15.81 -4.13 6.75
C HIS A 115 15.07 -5.47 6.60
N PRO A 116 15.61 -6.46 5.89
CA PRO A 116 14.98 -7.77 5.77
C PRO A 116 15.04 -8.50 7.12
N THR A 117 13.92 -9.10 7.52
CA THR A 117 13.82 -9.91 8.74
C THR A 117 13.09 -11.23 8.44
N GLU A 118 13.12 -12.17 9.38
CA GLU A 118 12.36 -13.43 9.28
C GLU A 118 10.83 -13.20 9.25
N ARG A 119 10.37 -12.03 9.68
CA ARG A 119 8.96 -11.62 9.67
C ARG A 119 8.58 -10.75 8.47
N GLY A 120 9.47 -10.67 7.49
CA GLY A 120 9.37 -9.80 6.33
C GLY A 120 10.16 -8.50 6.47
N GLY A 121 10.18 -7.71 5.42
CA GLY A 121 10.89 -6.44 5.38
C GLY A 121 10.36 -5.45 6.41
N GLN A 122 11.24 -4.74 7.08
CA GLN A 122 10.92 -3.66 8.00
C GLN A 122 11.44 -2.35 7.42
N PHE A 123 10.66 -1.29 7.56
CA PHE A 123 10.96 0.00 6.94
C PHE A 123 11.08 1.08 7.98
N VAL A 124 12.01 1.99 7.72
CA VAL A 124 12.25 3.15 8.57
C VAL A 124 12.65 4.34 7.71
N THR A 125 12.20 5.52 8.10
CA THR A 125 12.68 6.77 7.53
C THR A 125 13.50 7.50 8.58
N TRP A 126 14.61 8.09 8.16
CA TRP A 126 15.45 8.96 8.99
C TRP A 126 15.68 10.30 8.30
N GLU A 127 16.15 11.24 9.08
CA GLU A 127 16.78 12.46 8.59
C GLU A 127 18.29 12.33 8.70
N TRP A 128 19.01 12.74 7.65
CA TRP A 128 20.44 12.90 7.70
C TRP A 128 20.81 14.07 8.61
N ASP A 129 21.91 13.94 9.35
CA ASP A 129 22.59 15.10 9.89
C ASP A 129 23.22 15.94 8.78
N PHE A 130 23.73 17.12 9.16
CA PHE A 130 24.17 18.12 8.17
C PHE A 130 25.33 17.61 7.29
N ASP A 131 26.26 16.84 7.85
CA ASP A 131 27.40 16.28 7.14
C ASP A 131 27.13 14.90 6.50
N ARG A 132 25.92 14.35 6.71
CA ARG A 132 25.47 13.03 6.24
C ARG A 132 26.31 11.85 6.75
N GLU A 133 26.95 12.03 7.89
CA GLU A 133 27.68 10.97 8.57
C GLU A 133 26.82 10.14 9.53
N GLY A 134 25.71 10.71 10.00
CA GLY A 134 24.73 10.09 10.88
C GLY A 134 23.29 10.29 10.45
N VAL A 135 22.39 9.56 11.09
CA VAL A 135 20.94 9.70 10.91
C VAL A 135 20.25 9.88 12.25
N HIS A 136 19.19 10.67 12.26
CA HIS A 136 18.40 10.95 13.46
C HIS A 136 16.88 10.97 13.15
N HIS A 137 16.04 11.19 14.18
CA HIS A 137 14.59 11.27 14.09
C HIS A 137 13.97 10.10 13.30
N GLY A 138 14.34 8.86 13.65
CA GLY A 138 13.83 7.67 12.97
C GLY A 138 12.35 7.44 13.20
N HIS A 139 11.58 7.29 12.11
CA HIS A 139 10.23 6.78 12.14
C HIS A 139 10.25 5.30 11.74
N TYR A 140 10.04 4.42 12.70
CA TYR A 140 10.01 2.96 12.50
C TYR A 140 8.60 2.55 12.10
N ILE A 141 8.39 2.35 10.81
CA ILE A 141 7.06 2.11 10.22
C ILE A 141 6.75 0.61 10.15
N GLN A 142 7.70 -0.21 10.58
CA GLN A 142 7.58 -1.66 10.58
C GLN A 142 7.43 -2.20 9.14
N ASP A 143 6.35 -2.91 8.86
CA ASP A 143 6.14 -3.67 7.63
C ASP A 143 5.28 -2.95 6.57
N ASP A 144 4.79 -1.75 6.84
CA ASP A 144 4.00 -0.95 5.90
C ASP A 144 4.90 -0.12 4.99
N TYR A 145 5.22 -0.68 3.81
CA TYR A 145 6.06 0.00 2.82
C TYR A 145 5.39 1.22 2.20
N ASP A 146 4.07 1.21 2.00
CA ASP A 146 3.36 2.35 1.43
C ASP A 146 3.31 3.52 2.41
N ALA A 147 3.08 3.26 3.70
CA ALA A 147 3.22 4.28 4.73
C ALA A 147 4.66 4.81 4.82
N ALA A 148 5.66 3.96 4.66
CA ALA A 148 7.07 4.36 4.67
C ALA A 148 7.43 5.26 3.47
N LYS A 149 6.94 4.94 2.27
CA LYS A 149 7.07 5.82 1.09
C LYS A 149 6.41 7.18 1.33
N ARG A 150 5.21 7.17 1.89
CA ARG A 150 4.45 8.39 2.19
C ARG A 150 5.18 9.27 3.20
N ASP A 151 5.65 8.70 4.29
CA ASP A 151 6.44 9.43 5.30
C ASP A 151 7.72 10.00 4.70
N PHE A 152 8.45 9.21 3.90
CA PHE A 152 9.64 9.66 3.19
C PHE A 152 9.37 10.85 2.26
N THR A 153 8.28 10.83 1.48
CA THR A 153 7.97 11.92 0.55
C THR A 153 7.65 13.22 1.28
N VAL A 154 7.00 13.15 2.43
CA VAL A 154 6.74 14.31 3.28
C VAL A 154 8.02 14.84 3.91
N ARG A 155 8.83 13.97 4.51
CA ARG A 155 10.09 14.35 5.18
C ARG A 155 11.14 14.88 4.21
N GLY A 156 11.18 14.32 3.01
CA GLY A 156 12.03 14.81 1.92
C GLY A 156 11.55 16.11 1.28
N GLY A 157 10.36 16.60 1.65
CA GLY A 157 9.78 17.81 1.07
C GLY A 157 9.29 17.62 -0.38
N LEU A 158 9.12 16.36 -0.83
CA LEU A 158 8.58 16.07 -2.17
C LEU A 158 7.08 16.37 -2.26
N ILE A 159 6.36 16.19 -1.15
CA ILE A 159 4.94 16.51 -1.01
C ILE A 159 4.75 17.26 0.31
N GLN A 160 3.95 18.31 0.29
CA GLN A 160 3.56 19.01 1.51
C GLN A 160 2.58 18.15 2.32
N LYS A 161 2.73 18.13 3.64
CA LYS A 161 1.91 17.29 4.51
C LYS A 161 0.41 17.62 4.40
N ASP A 162 0.07 18.88 4.24
CA ASP A 162 -1.29 19.39 4.08
C ASP A 162 -1.92 19.10 2.71
N ALA A 163 -1.11 18.65 1.73
CA ALA A 163 -1.60 18.15 0.46
C ALA A 163 -2.01 16.66 0.50
N LEU A 164 -1.80 15.98 1.63
CA LEU A 164 -2.16 14.57 1.82
C LEU A 164 -3.40 14.47 2.70
N PHE A 165 -4.38 13.74 2.19
CA PHE A 165 -5.58 13.38 2.94
C PHE A 165 -5.51 11.91 3.37
N GLU A 166 -5.94 11.62 4.60
CA GLU A 166 -6.14 10.26 5.05
C GLU A 166 -7.41 9.65 4.43
N PRO A 167 -7.52 8.31 4.33
CA PRO A 167 -8.68 7.67 3.71
C PRO A 167 -10.02 8.13 4.28
N GLU A 168 -10.09 8.38 5.58
CA GLU A 168 -11.28 8.88 6.28
C GLU A 168 -11.63 10.30 5.85
N GLN A 169 -10.62 11.16 5.67
CA GLN A 169 -10.79 12.53 5.18
C GLN A 169 -11.26 12.55 3.73
N LEU A 170 -10.69 11.68 2.87
CA LEU A 170 -11.14 11.52 1.50
C LEU A 170 -12.57 11.01 1.42
N ALA A 171 -12.97 10.07 2.29
CA ALA A 171 -14.34 9.59 2.36
C ALA A 171 -15.32 10.68 2.77
N GLU A 172 -14.92 11.58 3.68
CA GLU A 172 -15.73 12.74 4.09
C GLU A 172 -15.88 13.74 2.94
N ILE A 173 -14.78 14.07 2.25
CA ILE A 173 -14.79 14.94 1.06
C ILE A 173 -15.72 14.34 0.00
N TYR A 174 -15.62 13.04 -0.27
CA TYR A 174 -16.47 12.37 -1.24
C TYR A 174 -17.95 12.46 -0.87
N ARG A 175 -18.29 12.23 0.42
CA ARG A 175 -19.67 12.38 0.93
C ARG A 175 -20.20 13.80 0.77
N ALA A 176 -19.38 14.80 1.11
CA ALA A 176 -19.75 16.20 0.95
C ALA A 176 -20.00 16.58 -0.52
N LEU A 177 -19.14 16.14 -1.44
CA LEU A 177 -19.33 16.37 -2.89
C LEU A 177 -20.61 15.69 -3.39
N ARG A 178 -20.86 14.46 -2.99
CA ARG A 178 -22.09 13.73 -3.33
C ARG A 178 -23.33 14.43 -2.79
N PHE A 179 -23.31 14.85 -1.54
CA PHE A 179 -24.42 15.59 -0.93
C PHE A 179 -24.75 16.87 -1.71
N VAL A 180 -23.76 17.67 -2.08
CA VAL A 180 -23.99 18.88 -2.88
C VAL A 180 -24.61 18.54 -4.21
N ARG A 181 -24.15 17.52 -4.93
CA ARG A 181 -24.71 17.10 -6.22
C ARG A 181 -26.16 16.59 -6.13
N GLU A 182 -26.51 15.92 -5.02
CA GLU A 182 -27.83 15.35 -4.81
C GLU A 182 -28.86 16.36 -4.28
N GLN A 183 -28.43 17.38 -3.54
CA GLN A 183 -29.32 18.30 -2.81
C GLN A 183 -29.42 19.69 -3.42
N ASP A 184 -28.44 20.13 -4.20
CA ASP A 184 -28.46 21.47 -4.80
C ASP A 184 -29.13 21.47 -6.17
N GLU A 185 -30.46 21.73 -6.18
CA GLU A 185 -31.25 21.83 -7.40
C GLU A 185 -30.87 23.04 -8.31
N SER A 186 -30.03 23.96 -7.80
CA SER A 186 -29.58 25.15 -8.55
C SER A 186 -28.28 24.94 -9.32
N LEU A 187 -27.69 23.73 -9.27
CA LEU A 187 -26.44 23.42 -9.96
C LEU A 187 -26.55 23.62 -11.46
N SER A 188 -25.66 24.44 -12.02
CA SER A 188 -25.49 24.51 -13.47
C SER A 188 -24.88 23.21 -14.00
N PHE A 189 -25.15 22.87 -15.26
CA PHE A 189 -24.57 21.69 -15.92
C PHE A 189 -23.02 21.64 -15.80
N GLY A 190 -22.34 22.79 -16.02
CA GLY A 190 -20.90 22.85 -15.90
C GLY A 190 -20.40 22.54 -14.48
N ARG A 191 -21.10 23.06 -13.45
CA ARG A 191 -20.74 22.82 -12.06
C ARG A 191 -20.99 21.36 -11.65
N ASP A 192 -22.06 20.75 -12.12
CA ASP A 192 -22.30 19.31 -11.88
C ASP A 192 -21.20 18.45 -12.49
N GLN A 193 -20.74 18.79 -13.70
CA GLN A 193 -19.64 18.08 -14.35
C GLN A 193 -18.33 18.22 -13.59
N GLU A 194 -17.98 19.42 -13.12
CA GLU A 194 -16.79 19.64 -12.28
C GLU A 194 -16.83 18.80 -10.99
N LEU A 195 -17.98 18.77 -10.32
CA LEU A 195 -18.16 17.96 -9.10
C LEU A 195 -18.06 16.45 -9.41
N ALA A 196 -18.59 16.01 -10.56
CA ALA A 196 -18.46 14.62 -10.98
C ALA A 196 -17.00 14.21 -11.20
N GLU A 197 -16.21 15.06 -11.86
CA GLU A 197 -14.78 14.84 -12.08
C GLU A 197 -14.00 14.78 -10.77
N LEU A 198 -14.29 15.70 -9.82
CA LEU A 198 -13.69 15.69 -8.49
C LEU A 198 -14.05 14.42 -7.71
N MET A 199 -15.31 14.00 -7.77
CA MET A 199 -15.75 12.75 -7.13
C MET A 199 -15.05 11.54 -7.74
N GLU A 200 -14.88 11.49 -9.06
CA GLU A 200 -14.11 10.42 -9.71
C GLU A 200 -12.65 10.41 -9.24
N GLN A 201 -12.03 11.59 -9.15
CA GLN A 201 -10.64 11.69 -8.70
C GLN A 201 -10.48 11.22 -7.25
N VAL A 202 -11.33 11.68 -6.33
CA VAL A 202 -11.32 11.28 -4.91
C VAL A 202 -11.64 9.79 -4.79
N GLY A 203 -12.64 9.32 -5.55
CA GLY A 203 -13.10 7.94 -5.53
C GLY A 203 -12.03 6.92 -5.92
N LYS A 204 -11.09 7.29 -6.80
CA LYS A 204 -9.94 6.42 -7.18
C LYS A 204 -9.03 6.06 -6.00
N SER A 205 -9.02 6.89 -4.97
CA SER A 205 -8.21 6.68 -3.76
C SER A 205 -8.99 6.05 -2.60
N LEU A 206 -10.27 5.73 -2.80
CA LEU A 206 -11.14 5.15 -1.77
C LEU A 206 -11.44 3.68 -2.03
N PRO A 207 -11.51 2.84 -0.95
CA PRO A 207 -12.04 1.49 -1.07
C PRO A 207 -13.50 1.52 -1.56
N GLU A 208 -13.90 0.51 -2.33
CA GLU A 208 -15.30 0.41 -2.81
C GLU A 208 -16.34 0.43 -1.69
N ALA A 209 -16.00 -0.12 -0.52
CA ALA A 209 -16.87 -0.10 0.65
C ALA A 209 -17.20 1.33 1.10
N ALA A 210 -16.21 2.25 1.06
CA ALA A 210 -16.41 3.66 1.40
C ALA A 210 -17.29 4.40 0.38
N LEU A 211 -17.22 4.01 -0.89
CA LEU A 211 -18.06 4.57 -1.96
C LEU A 211 -19.53 4.12 -1.86
N ARG A 212 -19.78 2.94 -1.26
CA ARG A 212 -21.14 2.34 -1.14
C ARG A 212 -21.86 2.71 0.15
N GLN A 213 -21.18 3.29 1.15
CA GLN A 213 -21.85 3.74 2.38
C GLN A 213 -22.88 4.83 2.04
N ARG A 214 -24.17 4.43 2.01
CA ARG A 214 -25.28 5.37 2.12
C ARG A 214 -25.28 5.94 3.54
N ASP A 215 -25.53 7.23 3.64
CA ASP A 215 -25.69 7.88 4.94
C ASP A 215 -26.77 7.14 5.73
N ALA A 216 -26.35 6.31 6.69
CA ALA A 216 -27.23 5.87 7.75
C ALA A 216 -27.52 7.14 8.56
N PRO A 217 -28.81 7.53 8.74
CA PRO A 217 -29.12 8.68 9.58
C PRO A 217 -28.54 8.39 10.96
N GLU A 218 -27.67 9.26 11.47
CA GLU A 218 -27.26 9.24 12.86
C GLU A 218 -28.54 9.29 13.71
N GLN A 219 -28.83 8.19 14.37
CA GLN A 219 -29.84 8.18 15.43
C GLN A 219 -29.28 9.04 16.56
N ILE A 220 -29.58 10.34 16.52
CA ILE A 220 -29.41 11.22 17.67
C ILE A 220 -30.33 10.67 18.74
N GLY A 221 -29.75 9.83 19.61
CA GLY A 221 -30.42 9.37 20.81
C GLY A 221 -30.67 10.56 21.74
N MET A 222 -31.82 11.19 21.61
CA MET A 222 -32.35 12.13 22.60
C MET A 222 -32.68 11.34 23.86
N THR A 223 -31.73 11.24 24.78
CA THR A 223 -32.00 10.81 26.13
C THR A 223 -32.67 11.99 26.88
N MET A 224 -33.98 12.03 26.87
CA MET A 224 -34.72 12.86 27.80
C MET A 224 -34.53 12.30 29.23
N LYS A 225 -33.97 13.10 30.11
CA LYS A 225 -34.11 12.97 31.55
C LYS A 225 -35.22 13.89 32.04
#